data_22960b330389aa01637288facd380bcc
#
_entry.id   22960b330389aa01637288facd380bcc
#
_cell.length_a   1.000
_cell.length_b   1.000
_cell.length_c   1.000
_cell.angle_alpha   90.00
_cell.angle_beta   90.00
_cell.angle_gamma   90.00
#
_symmetry.space_group_name_H-M   'P 1'
#
loop_
_entity.id
_entity.type
_entity.pdbx_description
1 polymer ?
#
loop_
_entity_poly.entity_id
_entity_poly.type
_entity_poly.pdbx_seq_one_letter_code
_entity_poly.pdbx_strand_id
1 'polypeptide(L)'
;MNTNSSAPDAAKKRAEPKPFAAHSLGASLTVRNLQKSLAWYRDVVGFTVDRRYAREGVLTAVALKAGNVLLLIGQDDGAKGWDRVKGEGFSLQITTDQNIDEIANRIKERGGTLESEPADMPWGPRMFRLQDPDGFKFVISSPLRSNGTTVEG
;
A
#
# COMPACT_ATOMS: atom_id res chain seq x y z
N MET A 1 -13.13 51.27 1.11
CA MET A 1 -13.97 50.48 0.96
C MET A 1 -14.03 49.67 -0.19
N ASN A 2 -13.43 49.75 -1.18
CA ASN A 2 -13.56 49.03 -2.31
C ASN A 2 -12.78 47.81 -2.37
N THR A 3 -12.21 47.38 -1.34
CA THR A 3 -11.47 46.13 -1.32
C THR A 3 -12.34 44.95 -1.64
N ASN A 4 -13.63 45.07 -1.48
CA ASN A 4 -14.49 43.95 -1.76
C ASN A 4 -14.60 43.63 -3.22
N SER A 5 -14.47 44.61 -4.09
CA SER A 5 -14.61 44.32 -5.52
C SER A 5 -13.40 43.60 -6.05
N SER A 6 -12.22 43.84 -5.49
CA SER A 6 -11.06 43.10 -6.00
C SER A 6 -11.07 41.66 -5.57
N ALA A 7 -11.60 41.33 -4.41
CA ALA A 7 -11.63 39.97 -3.95
C ALA A 7 -12.47 39.05 -4.84
N PRO A 8 -13.71 39.43 -5.22
CA PRO A 8 -14.46 38.59 -6.15
C PRO A 8 -13.79 38.44 -7.50
N ASP A 9 -13.16 39.50 -8.00
CA ASP A 9 -12.47 39.40 -9.27
C ASP A 9 -11.26 38.49 -9.18
N ALA A 10 -10.53 38.56 -8.08
CA ALA A 10 -9.41 37.68 -7.88
C ALA A 10 -9.87 36.22 -7.81
N ALA A 11 -11.00 35.94 -7.19
CA ALA A 11 -11.55 34.60 -7.15
C ALA A 11 -11.96 34.11 -8.52
N LYS A 12 -12.54 34.98 -9.35
CA LYS A 12 -12.89 34.62 -10.70
C LYS A 12 -11.66 34.33 -11.55
N LYS A 13 -10.59 35.10 -11.36
CA LYS A 13 -9.33 34.84 -12.09
C LYS A 13 -8.70 33.56 -11.68
N ARG A 14 -9.02 33.05 -10.50
CA ARG A 14 -8.54 31.75 -10.04
C ARG A 14 -9.55 30.65 -10.28
N ALA A 15 -10.45 30.84 -11.23
CA ALA A 15 -11.45 29.83 -11.54
C ALA A 15 -10.85 28.55 -12.08
N GLU A 16 -9.58 28.60 -12.56
CA GLU A 16 -8.87 27.40 -13.00
C GLU A 16 -7.83 27.05 -11.96
N PRO A 17 -8.22 26.32 -10.90
CA PRO A 17 -7.24 25.92 -9.89
C PRO A 17 -6.24 24.96 -10.52
N LYS A 18 -5.01 25.00 -10.00
CA LYS A 18 -4.00 24.03 -10.42
C LYS A 18 -4.48 22.62 -10.07
N PRO A 19 -4.25 21.64 -10.94
CA PRO A 19 -4.53 20.26 -10.59
C PRO A 19 -3.79 19.88 -9.33
N PHE A 20 -4.40 18.99 -8.53
CA PHE A 20 -3.75 18.47 -7.34
C PHE A 20 -2.50 17.71 -7.74
N ALA A 21 -1.39 17.93 -7.05
CA ALA A 21 -0.13 17.24 -7.28
C ALA A 21 0.43 16.73 -5.96
N ALA A 22 0.99 15.54 -5.97
CA ALA A 22 1.53 14.91 -4.79
C ALA A 22 2.77 14.11 -5.15
N HIS A 23 3.60 13.78 -4.15
CA HIS A 23 4.82 13.01 -4.36
C HIS A 23 4.63 11.51 -4.17
N SER A 24 3.80 11.12 -3.27
CA SER A 24 3.67 9.70 -2.93
C SER A 24 2.34 9.44 -2.27
N LEU A 25 1.98 8.18 -2.23
CA LEU A 25 0.86 7.69 -1.47
C LEU A 25 1.39 6.66 -0.48
N GLY A 26 1.13 6.85 0.80
CA GLY A 26 1.50 5.89 1.84
C GLY A 26 0.27 5.18 2.35
N ALA A 27 0.44 3.93 2.75
CA ALA A 27 -0.61 3.15 3.38
C ALA A 27 -0.34 3.03 4.87
N SER A 28 -1.40 3.11 5.67
CA SER A 28 -1.32 2.89 7.11
C SER A 28 -2.37 1.84 7.47
N LEU A 29 -1.91 0.71 8.00
CA LEU A 29 -2.76 -0.43 8.33
C LEU A 29 -2.79 -0.61 9.84
N THR A 30 -3.99 -0.78 10.39
CA THR A 30 -4.17 -1.10 11.80
C THR A 30 -4.31 -2.61 11.92
N VAL A 31 -3.40 -3.25 12.67
CA VAL A 31 -3.29 -4.71 12.74
C VAL A 31 -3.58 -5.22 14.15
N ARG A 32 -4.14 -6.43 14.23
CA ARG A 32 -4.53 -7.02 15.51
C ARG A 32 -3.34 -7.36 16.39
N ASN A 33 -2.28 -7.85 15.80
CA ASN A 33 -1.08 -8.27 16.51
C ASN A 33 0.13 -7.74 15.76
N LEU A 34 0.69 -6.64 16.24
CA LEU A 34 1.78 -5.94 15.56
C LEU A 34 3.01 -6.83 15.39
N GLN A 35 3.38 -7.62 16.41
CA GLN A 35 4.55 -8.50 16.33
C GLN A 35 4.36 -9.57 15.26
N LYS A 36 3.17 -10.15 15.18
CA LYS A 36 2.86 -11.17 14.17
C LYS A 36 2.87 -10.58 12.77
N SER A 37 2.27 -9.40 12.60
CA SER A 37 2.26 -8.72 11.32
C SER A 37 3.66 -8.28 10.91
N LEU A 38 4.44 -7.75 11.83
CA LEU A 38 5.82 -7.38 11.56
C LEU A 38 6.63 -8.58 11.07
N ALA A 39 6.51 -9.72 11.73
CA ALA A 39 7.20 -10.94 11.31
C ALA A 39 6.79 -11.35 9.89
N TRP A 40 5.51 -11.26 9.58
CA TRP A 40 5.02 -11.61 8.25
C TRP A 40 5.57 -10.66 7.17
N TYR A 41 5.46 -9.36 7.38
CA TYR A 41 5.96 -8.39 6.40
C TYR A 41 7.47 -8.48 6.22
N ARG A 42 8.21 -8.63 7.30
CA ARG A 42 9.67 -8.65 7.27
C ARG A 42 10.22 -10.00 6.81
N ASP A 43 9.77 -11.08 7.44
CA ASP A 43 10.39 -12.39 7.27
C ASP A 43 9.79 -13.21 6.13
N VAL A 44 8.50 -13.02 5.83
CA VAL A 44 7.82 -13.74 4.76
C VAL A 44 7.84 -12.95 3.45
N VAL A 45 7.40 -11.70 3.47
CA VAL A 45 7.31 -10.89 2.25
C VAL A 45 8.65 -10.26 1.90
N GLY A 46 9.39 -9.79 2.88
CA GLY A 46 10.72 -9.24 2.64
C GLY A 46 10.84 -7.73 2.79
N PHE A 47 9.92 -7.09 3.49
CA PHE A 47 10.07 -5.68 3.84
C PHE A 47 11.19 -5.52 4.86
N THR A 48 11.79 -4.34 4.88
CA THR A 48 12.74 -3.96 5.93
C THR A 48 12.10 -2.96 6.87
N VAL A 49 12.59 -2.92 8.10
CA VAL A 49 12.12 -1.94 9.07
C VAL A 49 12.82 -0.61 8.82
N ASP A 50 12.02 0.43 8.60
CA ASP A 50 12.54 1.78 8.44
C ASP A 50 12.57 2.52 9.78
N ARG A 51 11.50 2.39 10.56
CA ARG A 51 11.42 3.06 11.88
C ARG A 51 10.45 2.32 12.80
N ARG A 52 10.80 2.29 14.06
CA ARG A 52 9.94 1.76 15.13
C ARG A 52 9.43 2.89 15.98
N TYR A 53 8.15 2.82 16.36
CA TYR A 53 7.52 3.77 17.25
C TYR A 53 7.09 3.04 18.51
N ALA A 54 7.46 3.58 19.67
CA ALA A 54 7.12 2.99 20.96
C ALA A 54 6.54 4.06 21.87
N ARG A 55 5.67 3.63 22.76
CA ARG A 55 5.14 4.48 23.81
C ARG A 55 5.34 3.72 25.13
N GLU A 56 6.02 4.36 26.09
CA GLU A 56 6.29 3.77 27.39
C GLU A 56 6.92 2.37 27.26
N GLY A 57 7.88 2.24 26.34
CA GLY A 57 8.58 0.97 26.13
C GLY A 57 7.82 -0.07 25.32
N VAL A 58 6.58 0.20 24.92
CA VAL A 58 5.78 -0.74 24.16
C VAL A 58 5.73 -0.31 22.70
N LEU A 59 6.03 -1.23 21.79
CA LEU A 59 5.98 -0.98 20.35
C LEU A 59 4.53 -0.73 19.93
N THR A 60 4.26 0.41 19.30
CA THR A 60 2.92 0.80 18.88
C THR A 60 2.76 0.83 17.37
N ALA A 61 3.82 1.05 16.63
CA ALA A 61 3.78 1.08 15.17
C ALA A 61 5.16 0.83 14.60
N VAL A 62 5.18 0.38 13.35
CA VAL A 62 6.43 0.16 12.60
C VAL A 62 6.24 0.70 11.20
N ALA A 63 7.18 1.52 10.75
CA ALA A 63 7.26 1.92 9.36
C ALA A 63 8.13 0.90 8.63
N LEU A 64 7.60 0.35 7.57
CA LEU A 64 8.24 -0.68 6.75
C LEU A 64 8.56 -0.11 5.37
N LYS A 65 9.56 -0.68 4.74
CA LYS A 65 10.08 -0.19 3.49
C LYS A 65 10.41 -1.36 2.56
N ALA A 66 10.08 -1.22 1.31
CA ALA A 66 10.47 -2.14 0.24
C ALA A 66 10.86 -1.28 -0.96
N GLY A 67 12.18 -1.07 -1.17
CA GLY A 67 12.63 -0.08 -2.15
C GLY A 67 12.08 1.29 -1.80
N ASN A 68 11.30 1.87 -2.71
CA ASN A 68 10.66 3.18 -2.49
C ASN A 68 9.24 3.08 -1.92
N VAL A 69 8.77 1.87 -1.64
CA VAL A 69 7.44 1.66 -1.07
C VAL A 69 7.52 1.76 0.44
N LEU A 70 6.64 2.57 1.01
CA LEU A 70 6.53 2.75 2.46
C LEU A 70 5.16 2.25 2.93
N LEU A 71 5.16 1.58 4.06
CA LEU A 71 3.96 1.02 4.66
C LEU A 71 4.07 1.17 6.18
N LEU A 72 3.06 1.74 6.80
CA LEU A 72 3.01 1.84 8.25
C LEU A 72 2.04 0.79 8.79
N ILE A 73 2.46 0.01 9.75
CA ILE A 73 1.58 -0.89 10.49
C ILE A 73 1.50 -0.44 11.93
N GLY A 74 0.29 -0.36 12.48
CA GLY A 74 0.06 0.09 13.84
C GLY A 74 -0.79 -0.90 14.62
N GLN A 75 -0.53 -1.00 15.92
CA GLN A 75 -1.27 -1.90 16.80
C GLN A 75 -2.71 -1.40 16.98
N ASP A 76 -3.67 -2.28 16.72
CA ASP A 76 -5.07 -2.01 17.04
C ASP A 76 -5.23 -2.00 18.56
N ASP A 77 -5.94 -1.02 19.09
CA ASP A 77 -6.21 -0.91 20.52
C ASP A 77 -7.49 -1.63 20.94
N GLY A 78 -8.20 -2.23 19.99
CA GLY A 78 -9.42 -2.97 20.25
C GLY A 78 -10.64 -2.09 20.54
N ALA A 79 -10.52 -0.77 20.45
CA ALA A 79 -11.62 0.15 20.82
C ALA A 79 -12.87 -0.07 19.98
N LYS A 80 -12.70 -0.55 18.74
CA LYS A 80 -13.82 -0.82 17.82
C LYS A 80 -14.12 -2.32 17.68
N GLY A 81 -13.62 -3.12 18.61
CA GLY A 81 -13.76 -4.58 18.56
C GLY A 81 -12.61 -5.26 17.88
N TRP A 82 -12.33 -6.51 18.30
CA TRP A 82 -11.20 -7.27 17.78
C TRP A 82 -11.54 -8.10 16.55
N ASP A 83 -12.81 -8.32 16.28
CA ASP A 83 -13.29 -9.21 15.22
C ASP A 83 -13.85 -8.48 14.02
N ARG A 84 -13.60 -7.20 13.91
CA ARG A 84 -14.03 -6.45 12.72
C ARG A 84 -13.25 -6.90 11.50
N VAL A 85 -13.92 -6.92 10.36
CA VAL A 85 -13.32 -7.30 9.08
C VAL A 85 -12.43 -6.16 8.59
N LYS A 86 -11.24 -6.51 8.12
CA LYS A 86 -10.27 -5.54 7.60
C LYS A 86 -9.97 -5.84 6.13
N GLY A 87 -9.64 -4.80 5.39
CA GLY A 87 -9.20 -4.96 4.00
C GLY A 87 -10.32 -5.11 2.99
N GLU A 88 -11.55 -4.89 3.36
CA GLU A 88 -12.65 -4.94 2.42
C GLU A 88 -12.72 -3.68 1.55
N GLY A 89 -13.02 -3.87 0.29
CA GLY A 89 -13.28 -2.78 -0.62
C GLY A 89 -12.06 -2.14 -1.24
N PHE A 90 -10.84 -2.63 -0.94
CA PHE A 90 -9.63 -2.09 -1.56
C PHE A 90 -8.51 -3.13 -1.57
N SER A 91 -7.51 -2.86 -2.38
CA SER A 91 -6.26 -3.62 -2.37
C SER A 91 -5.11 -2.66 -2.56
N LEU A 92 -3.95 -3.03 -2.04
CA LEU A 92 -2.72 -2.28 -2.22
C LEU A 92 -1.93 -2.92 -3.35
N GLN A 93 -1.61 -2.14 -4.37
CA GLN A 93 -0.90 -2.65 -5.53
C GLN A 93 0.55 -2.18 -5.49
N ILE A 94 1.47 -3.12 -5.47
CA ILE A 94 2.90 -2.87 -5.43
C ILE A 94 3.47 -3.27 -6.78
N THR A 95 4.09 -2.32 -7.46
CA THR A 95 4.77 -2.58 -8.73
C THR A 95 6.26 -2.71 -8.48
N THR A 96 6.88 -3.72 -9.06
CA THR A 96 8.30 -3.99 -8.90
C THR A 96 8.93 -4.39 -10.23
N ASP A 97 10.20 -4.07 -10.40
CA ASP A 97 11.00 -4.52 -11.54
C ASP A 97 11.63 -5.89 -11.31
N GLN A 98 11.50 -6.42 -10.10
CA GLN A 98 12.03 -7.74 -9.77
C GLN A 98 11.17 -8.83 -10.41
N ASN A 99 11.73 -10.03 -10.50
CA ASN A 99 11.05 -11.17 -11.09
C ASN A 99 9.88 -11.62 -10.21
N ILE A 100 8.68 -11.59 -10.75
CA ILE A 100 7.44 -11.87 -10.02
C ILE A 100 7.42 -13.31 -9.50
N ASP A 101 7.83 -14.28 -10.31
CA ASP A 101 7.84 -15.68 -9.91
C ASP A 101 8.84 -15.95 -8.79
N GLU A 102 9.99 -15.31 -8.83
CA GLU A 102 10.99 -15.45 -7.76
C GLU A 102 10.48 -14.87 -6.43
N ILE A 103 9.80 -13.75 -6.48
CA ILE A 103 9.20 -13.16 -5.27
C ILE A 103 8.16 -14.12 -4.70
N ALA A 104 7.26 -14.60 -5.54
CA ALA A 104 6.22 -15.53 -5.12
C ALA A 104 6.81 -16.80 -4.51
N ASN A 105 7.85 -17.36 -5.13
CA ASN A 105 8.51 -18.56 -4.63
C ASN A 105 9.17 -18.33 -3.28
N ARG A 106 9.84 -17.18 -3.10
CA ARG A 106 10.45 -16.85 -1.81
C ARG A 106 9.42 -16.70 -0.70
N ILE A 107 8.28 -16.10 -1.00
CA ILE A 107 7.19 -15.98 -0.04
C ILE A 107 6.72 -17.37 0.39
N LYS A 108 6.49 -18.27 -0.56
CA LYS A 108 6.06 -19.63 -0.25
C LYS A 108 7.10 -20.40 0.53
N GLU A 109 8.38 -20.28 0.18
CA GLU A 109 9.48 -20.94 0.89
C GLU A 109 9.58 -20.48 2.34
N ARG A 110 9.18 -19.24 2.62
CA ARG A 110 9.20 -18.68 3.96
C ARG A 110 7.89 -18.90 4.72
N GLY A 111 7.04 -19.77 4.23
CA GLY A 111 5.80 -20.14 4.89
C GLY A 111 4.59 -19.29 4.55
N GLY A 112 4.71 -18.39 3.58
CA GLY A 112 3.57 -17.58 3.14
C GLY A 112 2.66 -18.34 2.20
N THR A 113 1.41 -17.91 2.15
CA THR A 113 0.40 -18.47 1.25
C THR A 113 -0.04 -17.39 0.27
N LEU A 114 -0.10 -17.71 -1.00
CA LEU A 114 -0.60 -16.80 -2.02
C LEU A 114 -2.10 -16.98 -2.18
N GLU A 115 -2.80 -15.88 -2.42
CA GLU A 115 -4.22 -15.94 -2.78
C GLU A 115 -4.37 -16.40 -4.24
N SER A 116 -3.45 -16.00 -5.11
CA SER A 116 -3.38 -16.49 -6.48
C SER A 116 -1.92 -16.60 -6.90
N GLU A 117 -1.62 -17.60 -7.74
CA GLU A 117 -0.29 -17.80 -8.28
C GLU A 117 0.03 -16.77 -9.36
N PRO A 118 1.33 -16.51 -9.63
CA PRO A 118 1.70 -15.58 -10.70
C PRO A 118 1.06 -15.95 -12.04
N ALA A 119 0.51 -14.95 -12.70
CA ALA A 119 -0.11 -15.11 -14.01
C ALA A 119 0.02 -13.84 -14.81
N ASP A 120 0.10 -13.98 -16.13
CA ASP A 120 0.07 -12.84 -17.04
C ASP A 120 -1.37 -12.36 -17.18
N MET A 121 -1.55 -11.06 -17.02
CA MET A 121 -2.88 -10.47 -17.14
C MET A 121 -3.14 -10.05 -18.58
N PRO A 122 -4.42 -10.08 -19.02
CA PRO A 122 -4.75 -9.69 -20.38
C PRO A 122 -4.32 -8.27 -20.76
N TRP A 123 -4.21 -7.39 -19.75
CA TRP A 123 -3.79 -6.00 -19.97
C TRP A 123 -2.28 -5.78 -19.87
N GLY A 124 -1.49 -6.87 -19.71
CA GLY A 124 -0.04 -6.84 -19.88
C GLY A 124 0.82 -7.29 -18.72
N PRO A 125 0.68 -6.88 -17.47
CA PRO A 125 1.57 -7.21 -16.37
C PRO A 125 1.39 -8.64 -15.86
N ARG A 126 2.45 -9.16 -15.28
CA ARG A 126 2.40 -10.42 -14.55
C ARG A 126 2.24 -10.10 -13.07
N MET A 127 1.33 -10.78 -12.39
CA MET A 127 1.03 -10.47 -11.00
C MET A 127 0.58 -11.69 -10.21
N PHE A 128 0.63 -11.55 -8.89
CA PHE A 128 -0.02 -12.48 -7.96
C PHE A 128 -0.64 -11.70 -6.81
N ARG A 129 -1.48 -12.38 -6.05
CA ARG A 129 -2.22 -11.78 -4.93
C ARG A 129 -1.93 -12.50 -3.64
N LEU A 130 -1.90 -11.75 -2.55
CA LEU A 130 -1.75 -12.30 -1.22
C LEU A 130 -2.49 -11.43 -0.21
N GLN A 131 -2.75 -12.00 0.96
CA GLN A 131 -3.35 -11.28 2.08
C GLN A 131 -2.42 -11.34 3.27
N ASP A 132 -2.40 -10.26 4.03
CA ASP A 132 -1.65 -10.23 5.28
C ASP A 132 -2.43 -10.98 6.39
N PRO A 133 -1.85 -11.15 7.59
CA PRO A 133 -2.54 -11.88 8.66
C PRO A 133 -3.89 -11.30 9.08
N ASP A 134 -4.14 -10.03 8.81
CA ASP A 134 -5.40 -9.36 9.14
C ASP A 134 -6.43 -9.40 8.01
N GLY A 135 -6.02 -9.78 6.80
CA GLY A 135 -6.89 -9.78 5.64
C GLY A 135 -6.68 -8.60 4.70
N PHE A 136 -5.68 -7.76 4.93
CA PHE A 136 -5.36 -6.69 3.99
C PHE A 136 -4.79 -7.29 2.71
N LYS A 137 -5.33 -6.85 1.57
CA LYS A 137 -5.07 -7.47 0.27
C LYS A 137 -3.97 -6.72 -0.47
N PHE A 138 -3.06 -7.50 -1.05
CA PHE A 138 -1.96 -6.98 -1.85
C PHE A 138 -1.94 -7.63 -3.23
N VAL A 139 -1.58 -6.83 -4.22
CA VAL A 139 -1.24 -7.30 -5.55
C VAL A 139 0.22 -6.93 -5.78
N ILE A 140 1.05 -7.91 -6.13
CA ILE A 140 2.43 -7.66 -6.52
C ILE A 140 2.54 -7.89 -8.01
N SER A 141 2.99 -6.88 -8.72
CA SER A 141 2.87 -6.80 -10.17
C SER A 141 4.14 -6.29 -10.81
N SER A 142 4.44 -6.80 -12.00
CA SER A 142 5.41 -6.18 -12.88
C SER A 142 4.84 -4.86 -13.41
N PRO A 143 5.72 -3.95 -13.92
CA PRO A 143 5.23 -2.74 -14.53
C PRO A 143 4.38 -3.00 -15.76
N LEU A 144 3.48 -2.07 -16.06
CA LEU A 144 2.77 -2.11 -17.31
C LEU A 144 3.76 -1.81 -18.43
N ARG A 145 3.80 -2.66 -19.45
CA ARG A 145 4.73 -2.48 -20.56
C ARG A 145 4.26 -1.34 -21.44
N SER A 146 5.22 -0.49 -21.85
CA SER A 146 4.92 0.71 -22.63
C SER A 146 4.35 0.41 -24.01
N ASN A 147 4.56 -0.82 -24.54
CA ASN A 147 4.01 -1.25 -25.81
C ASN A 147 2.81 -2.17 -25.63
N GLY A 148 2.26 -2.23 -24.45
CA GLY A 148 1.03 -2.95 -24.20
C GLY A 148 -0.12 -2.27 -24.93
N THR A 149 -1.08 -3.06 -25.38
CA THR A 149 -2.24 -2.56 -26.07
C THR A 149 -2.98 -1.59 -25.16
N THR A 150 -2.94 -0.32 -25.51
CA THR A 150 -3.79 0.65 -24.86
C THR A 150 -5.21 0.31 -25.27
N VAL A 151 -6.01 -0.06 -24.31
CA VAL A 151 -7.45 -0.12 -24.56
C VAL A 151 -7.90 1.32 -24.57
N GLU A 152 -8.16 1.83 -25.74
CA GLU A 152 -8.81 3.10 -25.84
C GLU A 152 -10.21 2.93 -25.30
N GLY A 153 -10.42 3.50 -24.14
CA GLY A 153 -11.73 3.50 -23.52
C GLY A 153 -12.67 4.49 -24.15
#